data_460a103b6955b46b9f0961755c263eed
#
_entry.id   460a103b6955b46b9f0961755c263eed
#
_cell.length_a   1.000
_cell.length_b   1.000
_cell.length_c   1.000
_cell.angle_alpha   90.00
_cell.angle_beta   90.00
_cell.angle_gamma   90.00
#
_symmetry.space_group_name_H-M   'P 1'
#
loop_
_entity.id
_entity.type
_entity.pdbx_description
1 polymer ?
#
loop_
_entity_poly.entity_id
_entity_poly.type
_entity_poly.pdbx_seq_one_letter_code
_entity_poly.pdbx_strand_id
1 'polypeptide(L)'
;ANSTNALAYNQGTWFQTLGTKIQKVSNKIHQLTLRGGANFLVCSPSVATILESIPGYAADTDGDKMQFAMGVQKVGSINNRYQVYKNPYMTENTILLGYRGSQFLETGAVYSPYIPLIMTPLVYDPENFTPRKGVMTRYAKKIEFYGKVFIHGLETI
;
A
#
# COMPACT_ATOMS: atom_id res chain seq x y z
N ALA A 1 -19.74 -9.74 1.20
CA ALA A 1 -19.83 -10.94 2.03
C ALA A 1 -21.29 -11.19 2.35
N ASN A 2 -21.79 -12.36 2.00
CA ASN A 2 -23.20 -12.66 2.23
C ASN A 2 -23.44 -12.96 3.70
N SER A 3 -24.22 -12.12 4.36
CA SER A 3 -24.68 -12.31 5.72
C SER A 3 -25.45 -13.64 5.92
N THR A 4 -26.00 -14.20 4.86
CA THR A 4 -26.72 -15.47 4.86
C THR A 4 -25.83 -16.70 5.08
N ASN A 5 -24.53 -16.61 4.79
CA ASN A 5 -23.57 -17.69 5.01
C ASN A 5 -22.81 -17.61 6.35
N ALA A 6 -23.06 -16.56 7.14
CA ALA A 6 -22.40 -16.35 8.41
C ALA A 6 -22.69 -17.47 9.45
N LEU A 7 -23.78 -18.18 9.29
CA LEU A 7 -24.15 -19.32 10.15
C LEU A 7 -23.40 -20.61 9.80
N ALA A 8 -22.87 -20.74 8.59
CA ALA A 8 -22.21 -21.97 8.12
C ALA A 8 -20.69 -21.94 8.27
N TYR A 9 -20.08 -20.76 8.43
CA TYR A 9 -18.65 -20.60 8.50
C TYR A 9 -18.24 -19.82 9.75
N ASN A 10 -17.22 -20.28 10.44
CA ASN A 10 -16.63 -19.49 11.52
C ASN A 10 -15.83 -18.30 10.95
N GLN A 11 -15.57 -17.30 11.77
CA GLN A 11 -14.89 -16.08 11.37
C GLN A 11 -13.49 -16.33 10.75
N GLY A 12 -12.75 -17.32 11.27
CA GLY A 12 -11.44 -17.70 10.74
C GLY A 12 -11.51 -18.23 9.30
N THR A 13 -12.50 -19.05 8.99
CA THR A 13 -12.72 -19.55 7.62
C THR A 13 -13.11 -18.41 6.68
N TRP A 14 -13.82 -17.44 7.18
CA TRP A 14 -14.23 -16.27 6.42
C TRP A 14 -13.04 -15.40 6.01
N PHE A 15 -12.10 -15.18 6.91
CA PHE A 15 -10.89 -14.43 6.63
C PHE A 15 -10.00 -15.11 5.58
N GLN A 16 -10.02 -16.43 5.50
CA GLN A 16 -9.28 -17.17 4.47
C GLN A 16 -9.78 -16.88 3.05
N THR A 17 -11.03 -16.49 2.88
CA THR A 17 -11.58 -16.12 1.56
C THR A 17 -10.92 -14.87 0.99
N LEU A 18 -10.38 -13.99 1.84
CA LEU A 18 -9.66 -12.80 1.42
C LEU A 18 -8.39 -13.17 0.65
N GLY A 19 -7.65 -14.17 1.09
CA GLY A 19 -6.47 -14.69 0.38
C GLY A 19 -6.78 -15.14 -1.05
N THR A 20 -7.91 -15.82 -1.23
CA THR A 20 -8.38 -16.24 -2.57
C THR A 20 -8.71 -15.04 -3.45
N LYS A 21 -9.34 -14.00 -2.91
CA LYS A 21 -9.65 -12.77 -3.66
C LYS A 21 -8.39 -12.03 -4.07
N ILE A 22 -7.41 -11.92 -3.17
CA ILE A 22 -6.10 -11.32 -3.47
C ILE A 22 -5.44 -12.05 -4.64
N GLN A 23 -5.44 -13.38 -4.61
CA GLN A 23 -4.86 -14.19 -5.67
C GLN A 23 -5.60 -14.01 -7.01
N LYS A 24 -6.91 -13.89 -7.00
CA LYS A 24 -7.69 -13.60 -8.22
C LYS A 24 -7.32 -12.25 -8.84
N VAL A 25 -7.15 -11.22 -8.01
CA VAL A 25 -6.73 -9.90 -8.50
C VAL A 25 -5.31 -9.95 -9.06
N SER A 26 -4.39 -10.66 -8.40
CA SER A 26 -3.03 -10.87 -8.89
C SER A 26 -3.01 -11.55 -10.25
N ASN A 27 -3.83 -12.59 -10.44
CA ASN A 27 -3.96 -13.27 -11.73
C ASN A 27 -4.52 -12.34 -12.81
N LYS A 28 -5.45 -11.46 -12.45
CA LYS A 28 -6.00 -10.48 -13.38
C LYS A 28 -4.95 -9.44 -13.80
N ILE A 29 -4.09 -9.00 -12.88
CA ILE A 29 -2.95 -8.13 -13.21
C ILE A 29 -2.03 -8.86 -14.19
N HIS A 30 -1.71 -10.12 -13.95
CA HIS A 30 -0.86 -10.92 -14.84
C HIS A 30 -1.46 -11.07 -16.25
N GLN A 31 -2.75 -11.37 -16.33
CA GLN A 31 -3.46 -11.51 -17.61
C GLN A 31 -3.48 -10.22 -18.45
N LEU A 32 -3.60 -9.07 -17.77
CA LEU A 32 -3.72 -7.78 -18.46
C LEU A 32 -2.37 -7.17 -18.81
N THR A 33 -1.35 -7.41 -18.00
CA THR A 33 -0.01 -6.84 -18.21
C THR A 33 0.93 -7.79 -18.94
N LEU A 34 0.70 -9.10 -18.87
CA LEU A 34 1.56 -10.17 -19.42
C LEU A 34 3.01 -10.12 -18.88
N ARG A 35 3.24 -9.45 -17.75
CA ARG A 35 4.58 -9.24 -17.19
C ARG A 35 4.81 -9.89 -15.85
N GLY A 36 3.76 -10.23 -15.14
CA GLY A 36 3.83 -10.89 -13.85
C GLY A 36 2.63 -10.54 -12.96
N GLY A 37 2.42 -11.33 -11.93
CA GLY A 37 1.43 -11.07 -10.91
C GLY A 37 1.88 -10.02 -9.90
N ALA A 38 0.99 -9.61 -9.01
CA ALA A 38 1.32 -8.67 -7.94
C ALA A 38 2.45 -9.22 -7.05
N ASN A 39 3.33 -8.34 -6.59
CA ASN A 39 4.42 -8.68 -5.68
C ASN A 39 4.43 -7.83 -4.40
N PHE A 40 3.61 -6.80 -4.33
CA PHE A 40 3.42 -6.02 -3.11
C PHE A 40 1.94 -5.72 -2.87
N LEU A 41 1.61 -5.47 -1.61
CA LEU A 41 0.28 -5.16 -1.14
C LEU A 41 0.37 -4.03 -0.11
N VAL A 42 -0.45 -3.00 -0.31
CA VAL A 42 -0.60 -1.92 0.67
C VAL A 42 -2.01 -1.96 1.21
N CYS A 43 -2.17 -1.97 2.52
CA CYS A 43 -3.47 -2.07 3.17
C CYS A 43 -3.63 -1.08 4.32
N SER A 44 -4.88 -0.85 4.71
CA SER A 44 -5.22 -0.11 5.93
C SER A 44 -4.92 -0.95 7.18
N PRO A 45 -4.77 -0.33 8.36
CA PRO A 45 -4.50 -1.06 9.61
C PRO A 45 -5.57 -2.11 9.95
N SER A 46 -6.85 -1.81 9.70
CA SER A 46 -7.96 -2.74 9.93
C SER A 46 -7.82 -4.01 9.10
N VAL A 47 -7.47 -3.86 7.83
CA VAL A 47 -7.25 -4.99 6.93
C VAL A 47 -5.97 -5.75 7.28
N ALA A 48 -4.93 -5.06 7.74
CA ALA A 48 -3.70 -5.72 8.19
C ALA A 48 -3.98 -6.71 9.33
N THR A 49 -4.82 -6.35 10.28
CA THR A 49 -5.25 -7.26 11.38
C THR A 49 -5.93 -8.51 10.86
N ILE A 50 -6.78 -8.38 9.83
CA ILE A 50 -7.44 -9.52 9.19
C ILE A 50 -6.42 -10.39 8.45
N LEU A 51 -5.46 -9.78 7.75
CA LEU A 51 -4.42 -10.50 7.02
C LEU A 51 -3.52 -11.31 7.95
N GLU A 52 -3.20 -10.78 9.12
CA GLU A 52 -2.38 -11.46 10.14
C GLU A 52 -3.05 -12.76 10.65
N SER A 53 -4.36 -12.85 10.59
CA SER A 53 -5.11 -14.06 10.98
C SER A 53 -5.17 -15.14 9.89
N ILE A 54 -4.69 -14.84 8.68
CA ILE A 54 -4.72 -15.80 7.57
C ILE A 54 -3.54 -16.78 7.70
N PRO A 55 -3.76 -18.11 7.58
CA PRO A 55 -2.68 -19.08 7.47
C PRO A 55 -1.78 -18.77 6.28
N GLY A 56 -0.46 -18.79 6.49
CA GLY A 56 0.53 -18.43 5.46
C GLY A 56 1.02 -16.98 5.52
N TYR A 57 0.50 -16.18 6.44
CA TYR A 57 1.10 -14.89 6.77
C TYR A 57 2.36 -15.11 7.62
N ALA A 58 3.48 -14.57 7.18
CA ALA A 58 4.72 -14.54 7.94
C ALA A 58 5.01 -13.10 8.36
N ALA A 59 5.01 -12.85 9.66
CA ALA A 59 5.42 -11.56 10.21
C ALA A 59 6.91 -11.32 9.94
N ASP A 60 7.27 -10.08 9.66
CA ASP A 60 8.67 -9.70 9.52
C ASP A 60 9.29 -9.65 10.92
N THR A 61 10.15 -10.62 11.22
CA THR A 61 10.80 -10.75 12.53
C THR A 61 11.94 -9.76 12.75
N ASP A 62 12.37 -9.06 11.71
CA ASP A 62 13.31 -7.93 11.82
C ASP A 62 12.69 -6.69 12.48
N GLY A 63 11.43 -6.77 12.85
CA GLY A 63 10.68 -5.74 13.56
C GLY A 63 11.12 -5.47 15.00
N ASP A 64 12.16 -6.11 15.49
CA ASP A 64 12.72 -5.89 16.83
C ASP A 64 13.44 -4.53 16.97
N LYS A 65 13.57 -3.81 15.90
CA LYS A 65 13.90 -2.39 15.89
C LYS A 65 12.61 -1.60 15.87
N MET A 66 11.96 -1.46 17.01
CA MET A 66 10.92 -0.46 17.24
C MET A 66 11.49 0.95 17.01
N GLN A 67 11.78 1.24 15.76
CA GLN A 67 11.86 2.61 15.33
C GLN A 67 10.41 3.10 15.26
N PHE A 68 10.12 4.19 15.92
CA PHE A 68 8.89 4.93 15.73
C PHE A 68 8.79 5.33 14.24
N ALA A 69 8.37 4.42 13.41
CA ALA A 69 8.19 4.68 11.99
C ALA A 69 6.83 5.34 11.83
N MET A 70 6.85 6.64 11.71
CA MET A 70 5.69 7.39 11.27
C MET A 70 5.51 7.11 9.76
N GLY A 71 4.35 6.57 9.38
CA GLY A 71 4.00 6.36 7.99
C GLY A 71 3.82 4.90 7.58
N VAL A 72 4.16 4.58 6.35
CA VAL A 72 3.98 3.26 5.77
C VAL A 72 5.04 2.29 6.29
N GLN A 73 4.61 1.18 6.89
CA GLN A 73 5.48 0.17 7.46
C GLN A 73 5.33 -1.16 6.72
N LYS A 74 6.44 -1.85 6.51
CA LYS A 74 6.44 -3.23 6.07
C LYS A 74 6.12 -4.11 7.29
N VAL A 75 5.10 -4.95 7.19
CA VAL A 75 4.58 -5.73 8.33
C VAL A 75 4.86 -7.21 8.19
N GLY A 76 4.99 -7.69 6.94
CA GLY A 76 5.20 -9.11 6.70
C GLY A 76 5.06 -9.52 5.25
N SER A 77 4.92 -10.80 5.02
CA SER A 77 4.68 -11.38 3.70
C SER A 77 3.58 -12.44 3.74
N ILE A 78 2.85 -12.56 2.65
CA ILE A 78 1.84 -13.61 2.47
C ILE A 78 2.36 -14.60 1.45
N ASN A 79 2.45 -15.88 1.83
CA ASN A 79 2.89 -17.00 0.98
C ASN A 79 4.24 -16.74 0.24
N ASN A 80 5.13 -15.95 0.81
CA ASN A 80 6.37 -15.51 0.18
C ASN A 80 6.21 -14.81 -1.19
N ARG A 81 5.01 -14.40 -1.54
CA ARG A 81 4.71 -13.73 -2.83
C ARG A 81 4.50 -12.23 -2.69
N TYR A 82 3.77 -11.83 -1.66
CA TYR A 82 3.37 -10.44 -1.47
C TYR A 82 4.07 -9.85 -0.26
N GLN A 83 4.77 -8.76 -0.45
CA GLN A 83 5.23 -7.94 0.66
C GLN A 83 4.08 -7.04 1.12
N VAL A 84 3.74 -7.11 2.39
CA VAL A 84 2.62 -6.37 2.98
C VAL A 84 3.12 -5.11 3.65
N TYR A 85 2.52 -4.00 3.25
CA TYR A 85 2.78 -2.67 3.82
C TYR A 85 1.50 -2.14 4.46
N LYS A 86 1.60 -1.71 5.71
CA LYS A 86 0.52 -1.06 6.43
C LYS A 86 0.63 0.45 6.28
N ASN A 87 -0.44 1.08 5.78
CA ASN A 87 -0.53 2.51 5.60
C ASN A 87 -1.70 3.08 6.40
N PRO A 88 -1.46 3.84 7.49
CA PRO A 88 -2.52 4.41 8.31
C PRO A 88 -3.28 5.55 7.62
N TYR A 89 -2.71 6.14 6.57
CA TYR A 89 -3.35 7.23 5.82
C TYR A 89 -4.28 6.75 4.70
N MET A 90 -4.37 5.45 4.51
CA MET A 90 -5.21 4.87 3.47
C MET A 90 -6.66 4.80 3.93
N THR A 91 -7.59 4.90 2.97
CA THR A 91 -9.02 4.67 3.23
C THR A 91 -9.23 3.29 3.85
N GLU A 92 -10.08 3.21 4.87
CA GLU A 92 -10.41 1.94 5.51
C GLU A 92 -10.98 0.92 4.51
N ASN A 93 -10.76 -0.36 4.80
CA ASN A 93 -11.24 -1.50 4.00
C ASN A 93 -10.77 -1.51 2.55
N THR A 94 -9.64 -0.86 2.26
CA THR A 94 -9.03 -0.87 0.93
C THR A 94 -7.69 -1.60 0.93
N ILE A 95 -7.44 -2.31 -0.16
CA ILE A 95 -6.16 -2.98 -0.44
C ILE A 95 -5.70 -2.53 -1.82
N LEU A 96 -4.46 -2.07 -1.90
CA LEU A 96 -3.79 -1.80 -3.15
C LEU A 96 -2.84 -2.97 -3.45
N LEU A 97 -3.10 -3.70 -4.51
CA LEU A 97 -2.17 -4.69 -5.06
C LEU A 97 -1.43 -4.12 -6.23
N GLY A 98 -0.14 -4.36 -6.29
CA GLY A 98 0.68 -3.88 -7.38
C GLY A 98 1.82 -4.82 -7.75
N TYR A 99 2.31 -4.63 -8.94
CA TYR A 99 3.51 -5.26 -9.46
C TYR A 99 4.61 -4.22 -9.61
N ARG A 100 5.75 -4.49 -9.00
CA ARG A 100 6.97 -3.71 -9.14
C ARG A 100 7.96 -4.49 -9.97
N GLY A 101 8.22 -4.02 -11.19
CA GLY A 101 9.26 -4.55 -12.05
C GLY A 101 10.65 -4.03 -11.69
N SER A 102 11.66 -4.71 -12.18
CA SER A 102 13.07 -4.33 -12.03
C SER A 102 13.61 -3.51 -13.20
N GLN A 103 12.90 -3.52 -14.33
CA GLN A 103 13.35 -2.87 -15.56
C GLN A 103 12.53 -1.59 -15.84
N PHE A 104 13.16 -0.66 -16.55
CA PHE A 104 12.50 0.60 -16.95
C PHE A 104 11.24 0.37 -17.80
N LEU A 105 11.26 -0.64 -18.67
CA LEU A 105 10.12 -0.97 -19.53
C LEU A 105 8.91 -1.56 -18.77
N GLU A 106 9.09 -1.95 -17.52
CA GLU A 106 8.04 -2.47 -16.64
C GLU A 106 7.42 -1.37 -15.75
N THR A 107 7.84 -0.12 -15.95
CA THR A 107 7.40 1.00 -15.13
C THR A 107 6.00 1.44 -15.55
N GLY A 108 5.05 1.37 -14.62
CA GLY A 108 3.68 1.85 -14.84
C GLY A 108 3.42 3.24 -14.25
N ALA A 109 4.17 3.63 -13.25
CA ALA A 109 4.07 4.93 -12.60
C ALA A 109 5.45 5.46 -12.24
N VAL A 110 5.67 6.74 -12.49
CA VAL A 110 6.93 7.42 -12.21
C VAL A 110 6.67 8.55 -11.22
N TYR A 111 7.48 8.59 -10.18
CA TYR A 111 7.58 9.70 -9.26
C TYR A 111 8.99 10.29 -9.37
N SER A 112 9.09 11.55 -9.77
CA SER A 112 10.36 12.23 -9.98
C SER A 112 10.42 13.50 -9.14
N PRO A 113 11.02 13.47 -7.95
CA PRO A 113 11.31 14.68 -7.19
C PRO A 113 12.50 15.39 -7.80
N TYR A 114 12.34 16.65 -8.21
CA TYR A 114 13.43 17.45 -8.75
C TYR A 114 13.92 18.53 -7.79
N ILE A 115 13.11 18.92 -6.81
CA ILE A 115 13.53 19.71 -5.66
C ILE A 115 13.25 18.91 -4.40
N PRO A 116 14.29 18.52 -3.65
CA PRO A 116 14.10 17.82 -2.38
C PRO A 116 13.43 18.75 -1.35
N LEU A 117 13.11 18.20 -0.20
CA LEU A 117 12.55 18.97 0.90
C LEU A 117 13.58 20.02 1.34
N ILE A 118 13.26 21.29 1.13
CA ILE A 118 14.09 22.42 1.54
C ILE A 118 13.32 23.33 2.49
N MET A 119 14.02 23.89 3.45
CA MET A 119 13.48 24.87 4.37
C MET A 119 13.93 26.26 3.95
N THR A 120 13.00 27.22 3.98
CA THR A 120 13.34 28.62 3.78
C THR A 120 14.06 29.17 5.01
N PRO A 121 14.94 30.16 4.86
CA PRO A 121 15.47 30.90 6.00
C PRO A 121 14.34 31.57 6.79
N LEU A 122 14.61 31.93 8.01
CA LEU A 122 13.68 32.68 8.83
C LEU A 122 13.50 34.09 8.23
N VAL A 123 12.27 34.44 7.91
CA VAL A 123 11.89 35.76 7.36
C VAL A 123 10.89 36.37 8.32
N TYR A 124 11.09 37.66 8.63
CA TYR A 124 10.14 38.43 9.41
C TYR A 124 9.15 39.15 8.48
N ASP A 125 7.87 39.04 8.83
CA ASP A 125 6.82 39.76 8.10
C ASP A 125 6.99 41.27 8.32
N PRO A 126 7.04 42.08 7.25
CA PRO A 126 7.23 43.53 7.40
C PRO A 126 6.05 44.26 8.03
N GLU A 127 4.84 43.67 8.07
CA GLU A 127 3.65 44.31 8.63
C GLU A 127 3.53 44.14 10.15
N ASN A 128 3.87 42.94 10.67
CA ASN A 128 3.65 42.61 12.09
C ASN A 128 4.85 41.96 12.77
N PHE A 129 6.02 41.91 12.12
CA PHE A 129 7.28 41.37 12.61
C PHE A 129 7.19 39.90 13.09
N THR A 130 6.17 39.14 12.64
CA THR A 130 6.05 37.73 12.98
C THR A 130 7.07 36.89 12.23
N PRO A 131 7.79 35.96 12.91
CA PRO A 131 8.74 35.10 12.25
C PRO A 131 7.99 34.06 11.39
N ARG A 132 8.38 33.91 10.13
CA ARG A 132 7.83 32.93 9.21
C ARG A 132 8.94 32.02 8.69
N LYS A 133 8.67 30.73 8.66
CA LYS A 133 9.54 29.72 8.08
C LYS A 133 8.71 28.77 7.22
N GLY A 134 9.11 28.54 6.00
CA GLY A 134 8.43 27.67 5.07
C GLY A 134 9.22 26.40 4.78
N VAL A 135 8.50 25.33 4.48
CA VAL A 135 9.06 24.08 3.97
C VAL A 135 8.46 23.85 2.59
N MET A 136 9.30 23.58 1.60
CA MET A 136 8.85 23.36 0.24
C MET A 136 9.53 22.16 -0.41
N THR A 137 8.79 21.51 -1.29
CA THR A 137 9.29 20.48 -2.18
C THR A 137 8.60 20.60 -3.52
N ARG A 138 9.26 20.14 -4.58
CA ARG A 138 8.66 20.07 -5.91
C ARG A 138 8.93 18.70 -6.52
N TYR A 139 7.89 18.10 -7.06
CA TYR A 139 7.96 16.78 -7.68
C TYR A 139 7.02 16.71 -8.88
N ALA A 140 7.35 15.82 -9.79
CA ALA A 140 6.46 15.42 -10.87
C ALA A 140 6.03 13.96 -10.65
N LYS A 141 4.81 13.66 -11.01
CA LYS A 141 4.30 12.29 -11.05
C LYS A 141 3.56 12.06 -12.35
N LYS A 142 3.76 10.90 -12.94
CA LYS A 142 3.10 10.49 -14.17
C LYS A 142 2.77 9.01 -14.10
N ILE A 143 1.59 8.65 -14.60
CA ILE A 143 1.22 7.26 -14.85
C ILE A 143 1.42 7.02 -16.34
N GLU A 144 2.32 6.08 -16.66
CA GLU A 144 2.59 5.72 -18.04
C GLU A 144 1.54 4.73 -18.54
N PHE A 145 1.16 4.88 -19.81
CA PHE A 145 0.09 4.10 -20.43
C PHE A 145 0.45 2.61 -20.60
N TYR A 146 1.71 2.27 -20.48
CA TYR A 146 2.20 0.89 -20.60
C TYR A 146 2.01 0.07 -19.31
N GLY A 147 1.70 0.70 -18.20
CA GLY A 147 1.39 0.05 -16.93
C GLY A 147 -0.08 0.24 -16.58
N LYS A 148 -0.86 -0.86 -16.56
CA LYS A 148 -2.21 -0.81 -16.00
C LYS A 148 -2.11 -0.92 -14.49
N VAL A 149 -2.48 0.15 -13.80
CA VAL A 149 -2.64 0.16 -12.34
C VAL A 149 -4.06 -0.32 -12.03
N PHE A 150 -4.17 -1.44 -11.33
CA PHE A 150 -5.44 -1.95 -10.85
C PHE A 150 -5.59 -1.61 -9.37
N ILE A 151 -6.57 -0.76 -9.07
CA ILE A 151 -7.02 -0.50 -7.70
C ILE A 151 -8.33 -1.25 -7.54
N HIS A 152 -8.37 -2.21 -6.64
CA HIS A 152 -9.60 -2.88 -6.27
C HIS A 152 -9.98 -2.48 -4.85
N GLY A 153 -11.13 -1.83 -4.70
CA GLY A 153 -11.73 -1.56 -3.39
C GLY A 153 -12.36 -2.85 -2.84
N LEU A 154 -12.13 -3.12 -1.58
CA LEU A 154 -12.96 -4.06 -0.84
C LEU A 154 -14.28 -3.35 -0.55
N GLU A 155 -15.32 -3.70 -1.27
CA GLU A 155 -16.66 -3.37 -0.84
C GLU A 155 -16.90 -4.05 0.51
N THR A 156 -17.45 -3.30 1.41
CA THR A 156 -17.76 -3.55 2.83
C THR A 156 -17.86 -5.05 3.19
N ILE A 157 -16.98 -5.47 4.06
CA ILE A 157 -17.10 -6.74 4.78
C ILE A 157 -18.15 -6.59 5.87
#